data_c973f758e97cf6ef014e2927d2525d98
#
_entry.id   c973f758e97cf6ef014e2927d2525d98
#
_cell.length_a   1.000
_cell.length_b   1.000
_cell.length_c   1.000
_cell.angle_alpha   90.00
_cell.angle_beta   90.00
_cell.angle_gamma   90.00
#
_symmetry.space_group_name_H-M   'P 1'
#
loop_
_entity.id
_entity.type
_entity.pdbx_description
1 polymer ?
#
loop_
_entity_poly.entity_id
_entity_poly.type
_entity_poly.pdbx_seq_one_letter_code
_entity_poly.pdbx_strand_id
1 'polypeptide(L)'
;MTDIEIAKNVKLENIENIAKKAGIEPEDIECYGKYKAKISDKIFEKVKKQENGKLVLVTAINPTKAGEGKSTTTVGLGDALNRLGKKTMMALREPSLGPVFGLKGGATGGGYAQVVPMEDINLHFTGDMHAITTANNLVSACLDNVIHQGNEMNIDPEKVTFKRCLDMNDRTLRNITIGCGAKANGVERKDGFNITVASEIMAALCLADDLMDLKKRFGKMLVAYTYDDKPVYVHDLGIEGALAMVMKDAVLPNVVQTLEHNPVLIHGGPFANIAHGCNSVIATKACLELADYTVTDCLLYTSDAADEL
;
A
#
# COMPACT_ATOMS: atom_id res chain seq x y z
N MET A 1 -8.12 -24.92 -15.96
CA MET A 1 -7.15 -23.83 -16.17
C MET A 1 -6.87 -23.17 -14.83
N THR A 2 -5.61 -22.95 -14.53
CA THR A 2 -5.18 -22.17 -13.36
C THR A 2 -5.41 -20.68 -13.60
N ASP A 3 -5.40 -19.86 -12.54
CA ASP A 3 -5.55 -18.40 -12.65
C ASP A 3 -4.51 -17.79 -13.60
N ILE A 4 -3.27 -18.28 -13.56
CA ILE A 4 -2.19 -17.85 -14.44
C ILE A 4 -2.49 -18.18 -15.92
N GLU A 5 -3.00 -19.38 -16.20
CA GLU A 5 -3.38 -19.78 -17.57
C GLU A 5 -4.53 -18.92 -18.09
N ILE A 6 -5.52 -18.61 -17.26
CA ILE A 6 -6.62 -17.73 -17.62
C ILE A 6 -6.10 -16.32 -17.94
N ALA A 7 -5.27 -15.74 -17.06
CA ALA A 7 -4.69 -14.42 -17.26
C ALA A 7 -3.83 -14.33 -18.54
N LYS A 8 -3.04 -15.35 -18.86
CA LYS A 8 -2.19 -15.41 -20.06
C LYS A 8 -2.96 -15.54 -21.37
N ASN A 9 -4.17 -16.06 -21.34
CA ASN A 9 -5.01 -16.22 -22.54
C ASN A 9 -5.74 -14.93 -22.95
N VAL A 10 -5.74 -13.90 -22.13
CA VAL A 10 -6.39 -12.62 -22.44
C VAL A 10 -5.39 -11.66 -23.09
N LYS A 11 -5.79 -11.08 -24.22
CA LYS A 11 -5.01 -10.02 -24.86
C LYS A 11 -5.27 -8.70 -24.14
N LEU A 12 -4.28 -8.20 -23.39
CA LEU A 12 -4.40 -6.95 -22.66
C LEU A 12 -4.54 -5.74 -23.60
N GLU A 13 -5.36 -4.78 -23.20
CA GLU A 13 -5.44 -3.47 -23.83
C GLU A 13 -4.32 -2.54 -23.34
N ASN A 14 -3.96 -1.55 -24.18
CA ASN A 14 -3.04 -0.49 -23.78
C ASN A 14 -3.65 0.30 -22.61
N ILE A 15 -2.82 0.62 -21.62
CA ILE A 15 -3.28 1.30 -20.39
C ILE A 15 -3.88 2.69 -20.67
N GLU A 16 -3.44 3.38 -21.70
CA GLU A 16 -4.01 4.66 -22.12
C GLU A 16 -5.48 4.51 -22.52
N ASN A 17 -5.85 3.41 -23.19
CA ASN A 17 -7.23 3.12 -23.57
C ASN A 17 -8.09 2.84 -22.31
N ILE A 18 -7.52 2.11 -21.35
CA ILE A 18 -8.18 1.82 -20.07
C ILE A 18 -8.39 3.10 -19.27
N ALA A 19 -7.37 3.95 -19.18
CA ALA A 19 -7.45 5.24 -18.51
C ALA A 19 -8.53 6.13 -19.16
N LYS A 20 -8.54 6.23 -20.48
CA LYS A 20 -9.57 6.97 -21.23
C LYS A 20 -10.99 6.43 -20.97
N LYS A 21 -11.16 5.11 -20.86
CA LYS A 21 -12.44 4.48 -20.48
C LYS A 21 -12.91 4.92 -19.09
N ALA A 22 -11.98 5.17 -18.16
CA ALA A 22 -12.26 5.73 -16.85
C ALA A 22 -12.57 7.26 -16.89
N GLY A 23 -12.26 7.94 -17.99
CA GLY A 23 -12.34 9.39 -18.10
C GLY A 23 -11.06 10.10 -17.66
N ILE A 24 -9.93 9.40 -17.69
CA ILE A 24 -8.61 9.92 -17.38
C ILE A 24 -7.88 10.17 -18.72
N GLU A 25 -7.44 11.39 -18.94
CA GLU A 25 -6.74 11.75 -20.18
C GLU A 25 -5.27 11.28 -20.16
N PRO A 26 -4.64 11.05 -21.33
CA PRO A 26 -3.25 10.57 -21.41
C PRO A 26 -2.22 11.47 -20.70
N GLU A 27 -2.49 12.76 -20.60
CA GLU A 27 -1.64 13.74 -19.90
C GLU A 27 -1.73 13.65 -18.38
N ASP A 28 -2.72 12.93 -17.85
CA ASP A 28 -2.96 12.73 -16.43
C ASP A 28 -2.46 11.36 -15.92
N ILE A 29 -1.73 10.62 -16.77
CA ILE A 29 -1.10 9.36 -16.39
C ILE A 29 0.38 9.33 -16.71
N GLU A 30 1.13 8.59 -15.91
CA GLU A 30 2.52 8.22 -16.17
C GLU A 30 2.59 6.71 -16.42
N CYS A 31 2.92 6.32 -17.68
CA CYS A 31 2.93 4.92 -18.07
C CYS A 31 4.14 4.18 -17.53
N TYR A 32 3.91 3.05 -16.86
CA TYR A 32 4.90 2.06 -16.43
C TYR A 32 4.85 0.84 -17.37
N GLY A 33 5.24 1.05 -18.62
CA GLY A 33 5.07 0.11 -19.71
C GLY A 33 3.69 0.21 -20.37
N LYS A 34 3.23 -0.89 -21.02
CA LYS A 34 2.03 -0.86 -21.87
C LYS A 34 0.73 -1.07 -21.12
N TYR A 35 0.76 -1.67 -19.92
CA TYR A 35 -0.41 -2.26 -19.29
C TYR A 35 -0.66 -1.76 -17.87
N LYS A 36 0.15 -0.84 -17.38
CA LYS A 36 0.03 -0.21 -16.07
C LYS A 36 0.51 1.23 -16.12
N ALA A 37 -0.08 2.10 -15.31
CA ALA A 37 0.31 3.50 -15.18
C ALA A 37 0.01 4.01 -13.78
N LYS A 38 0.62 5.13 -13.39
CA LYS A 38 0.20 5.92 -12.24
C LYS A 38 -0.68 7.08 -12.68
N ILE A 39 -1.63 7.45 -11.82
CA ILE A 39 -2.46 8.63 -12.04
C ILE A 39 -1.73 9.84 -11.49
N SER A 40 -1.62 10.90 -12.29
CA SER A 40 -1.06 12.18 -11.85
C SER A 40 -1.95 12.85 -10.79
N ASP A 41 -1.33 13.55 -9.85
CA ASP A 41 -2.02 14.38 -8.85
C ASP A 41 -2.93 15.47 -9.46
N LYS A 42 -2.63 15.93 -10.68
CA LYS A 42 -3.43 16.92 -11.43
C LYS A 42 -4.87 16.48 -11.66
N ILE A 43 -5.12 15.16 -11.74
CA ILE A 43 -6.48 14.66 -11.95
C ILE A 43 -7.37 14.98 -10.75
N PHE A 44 -6.83 14.95 -9.53
CA PHE A 44 -7.60 15.21 -8.32
C PHE A 44 -8.14 16.65 -8.27
N GLU A 45 -7.45 17.61 -8.88
CA GLU A 45 -7.96 18.98 -9.01
C GLU A 45 -9.08 19.09 -10.07
N LYS A 46 -8.97 18.29 -11.15
CA LYS A 46 -9.97 18.28 -12.25
C LYS A 46 -11.27 17.62 -11.79
N VAL A 47 -11.19 16.54 -11.02
CA VAL A 47 -12.37 15.73 -10.64
C VAL A 47 -13.08 16.20 -9.38
N LYS A 48 -12.44 16.95 -8.48
CA LYS A 48 -13.05 17.55 -7.27
C LYS A 48 -14.37 18.33 -7.49
N LYS A 49 -14.75 18.57 -8.73
CA LYS A 49 -15.95 19.32 -9.13
C LYS A 49 -17.12 18.42 -9.54
N GLN A 50 -16.96 17.09 -9.55
CA GLN A 50 -18.01 16.15 -9.95
C GLN A 50 -18.81 15.70 -8.72
N GLU A 51 -20.07 15.30 -8.92
CA GLU A 51 -20.83 14.61 -7.89
C GLU A 51 -20.20 13.22 -7.66
N ASN A 52 -20.01 12.86 -6.39
CA ASN A 52 -19.45 11.57 -6.02
C ASN A 52 -20.38 10.42 -6.44
N GLY A 53 -19.81 9.38 -7.01
CA GLY A 53 -20.46 8.11 -7.26
C GLY A 53 -20.83 7.37 -5.96
N LYS A 54 -21.48 6.22 -6.11
CA LYS A 54 -21.90 5.38 -4.98
C LYS A 54 -20.77 4.42 -4.60
N LEU A 55 -20.42 4.37 -3.31
CA LEU A 55 -19.48 3.42 -2.76
C LEU A 55 -20.17 2.10 -2.44
N VAL A 56 -19.64 1.00 -2.96
CA VAL A 56 -20.04 -0.37 -2.65
C VAL A 56 -18.89 -1.08 -1.96
N LEU A 57 -19.07 -1.45 -0.71
CA LEU A 57 -18.08 -2.17 0.09
C LEU A 57 -18.37 -3.67 0.08
N VAL A 58 -17.41 -4.47 -0.38
CA VAL A 58 -17.42 -5.93 -0.27
C VAL A 58 -16.60 -6.34 0.95
N THR A 59 -17.25 -7.00 1.90
CA THR A 59 -16.60 -7.45 3.14
C THR A 59 -17.04 -8.86 3.51
N ALA A 60 -16.39 -9.46 4.51
CA ALA A 60 -16.77 -10.74 5.06
C ALA A 60 -16.95 -10.64 6.57
N ILE A 61 -17.91 -11.39 7.12
CA ILE A 61 -18.25 -11.40 8.54
C ILE A 61 -17.17 -12.13 9.35
N ASN A 62 -16.71 -13.27 8.83
CA ASN A 62 -15.72 -14.12 9.49
C ASN A 62 -14.56 -14.45 8.56
N PRO A 63 -13.33 -14.53 9.10
CA PRO A 63 -12.17 -14.99 8.33
C PRO A 63 -12.18 -16.51 8.18
N THR A 64 -11.64 -17.00 7.08
CA THR A 64 -11.37 -18.43 6.85
C THR A 64 -9.93 -18.66 6.46
N LYS A 65 -9.40 -19.86 6.69
CA LYS A 65 -8.02 -20.21 6.31
C LYS A 65 -7.79 -20.15 4.78
N ALA A 66 -8.83 -20.39 4.00
CA ALA A 66 -8.77 -20.40 2.53
C ALA A 66 -9.00 -19.02 1.90
N GLY A 67 -9.32 -17.98 2.71
CA GLY A 67 -9.84 -16.70 2.23
C GLY A 67 -11.34 -16.77 1.91
N GLU A 68 -12.00 -15.61 1.87
CA GLU A 68 -13.46 -15.49 1.69
C GLU A 68 -13.86 -15.07 0.26
N GLY A 69 -12.89 -14.90 -0.63
CA GLY A 69 -13.14 -14.49 -2.02
C GLY A 69 -13.60 -13.02 -2.17
N LYS A 70 -13.31 -12.14 -1.20
CA LYS A 70 -13.69 -10.72 -1.26
C LYS A 70 -13.22 -10.05 -2.55
N SER A 71 -11.93 -10.13 -2.87
CA SER A 71 -11.37 -9.50 -4.07
C SER A 71 -11.96 -10.10 -5.36
N THR A 72 -12.15 -11.42 -5.42
CA THR A 72 -12.82 -12.08 -6.55
C THR A 72 -14.26 -11.58 -6.72
N THR A 73 -15.01 -11.44 -5.62
CA THR A 73 -16.36 -10.89 -5.63
C THR A 73 -16.38 -9.43 -6.05
N THR A 74 -15.43 -8.62 -5.57
CA THR A 74 -15.28 -7.20 -5.92
C THR A 74 -15.03 -7.02 -7.41
N VAL A 75 -14.11 -7.78 -7.98
CA VAL A 75 -13.80 -7.73 -9.42
C VAL A 75 -14.98 -8.21 -10.24
N GLY A 76 -15.58 -9.37 -9.89
CA GLY A 76 -16.73 -9.91 -10.59
C GLY A 76 -17.95 -8.98 -10.54
N LEU A 77 -18.21 -8.32 -9.41
CA LEU A 77 -19.29 -7.33 -9.30
C LEU A 77 -18.99 -6.08 -10.15
N GLY A 78 -17.75 -5.58 -10.13
CA GLY A 78 -17.34 -4.44 -10.96
C GLY A 78 -17.50 -4.73 -12.46
N ASP A 79 -17.07 -5.91 -12.91
CA ASP A 79 -17.24 -6.35 -14.30
C ASP A 79 -18.72 -6.50 -14.66
N ALA A 80 -19.54 -7.09 -13.78
CA ALA A 80 -20.98 -7.24 -14.00
C ALA A 80 -21.70 -5.90 -14.12
N LEU A 81 -21.36 -4.92 -13.25
CA LEU A 81 -21.94 -3.58 -13.33
C LEU A 81 -21.57 -2.87 -14.64
N ASN A 82 -20.32 -2.97 -15.08
CA ASN A 82 -19.89 -2.43 -16.39
C ASN A 82 -20.64 -3.10 -17.56
N ARG A 83 -20.86 -4.42 -17.52
CA ARG A 83 -21.69 -5.12 -18.52
C ARG A 83 -23.14 -4.64 -18.55
N LEU A 84 -23.67 -4.22 -17.43
CA LEU A 84 -25.01 -3.62 -17.31
C LEU A 84 -25.04 -2.13 -17.71
N GLY A 85 -23.95 -1.60 -18.28
CA GLY A 85 -23.83 -0.22 -18.74
C GLY A 85 -23.67 0.80 -17.61
N LYS A 86 -23.28 0.37 -16.40
CA LYS A 86 -22.98 1.27 -15.30
C LYS A 86 -21.50 1.63 -15.32
N LYS A 87 -21.18 2.92 -15.31
CA LYS A 87 -19.78 3.38 -15.23
C LYS A 87 -19.22 3.03 -13.86
N THR A 88 -18.40 1.98 -13.81
CA THR A 88 -17.92 1.39 -12.55
C THR A 88 -16.40 1.28 -12.55
N MET A 89 -15.79 1.68 -11.45
CA MET A 89 -14.37 1.46 -11.17
C MET A 89 -14.20 0.64 -9.88
N MET A 90 -13.09 -0.06 -9.79
CA MET A 90 -12.72 -0.80 -8.59
C MET A 90 -11.50 -0.19 -7.94
N ALA A 91 -11.49 -0.13 -6.60
CA ALA A 91 -10.35 0.31 -5.81
C ALA A 91 -9.90 -0.86 -4.91
N LEU A 92 -8.67 -1.36 -5.16
CA LEU A 92 -8.12 -2.55 -4.52
C LEU A 92 -6.80 -2.26 -3.81
N ARG A 93 -6.40 -3.18 -2.93
CA ARG A 93 -5.10 -3.15 -2.26
C ARG A 93 -4.00 -3.68 -3.16
N GLU A 94 -2.80 -3.12 -3.01
CA GLU A 94 -1.58 -3.68 -3.57
C GLU A 94 -1.13 -4.91 -2.73
N PRO A 95 -0.81 -6.05 -3.36
CA PRO A 95 -0.33 -7.22 -2.63
C PRO A 95 1.12 -7.04 -2.16
N SER A 96 1.42 -7.55 -0.96
CA SER A 96 2.77 -7.69 -0.42
C SER A 96 3.40 -9.00 -0.88
N LEU A 97 4.71 -9.04 -1.08
CA LEU A 97 5.44 -10.24 -1.51
C LEU A 97 5.32 -11.40 -0.51
N GLY A 98 5.30 -11.12 0.78
CA GLY A 98 5.16 -12.16 1.80
C GLY A 98 3.90 -13.02 1.60
N PRO A 99 2.68 -12.46 1.56
CA PRO A 99 1.45 -13.18 1.22
C PRO A 99 1.45 -13.82 -0.16
N VAL A 100 2.03 -13.17 -1.18
CA VAL A 100 2.09 -13.72 -2.56
C VAL A 100 2.85 -15.06 -2.60
N PHE A 101 3.97 -15.16 -1.90
CA PHE A 101 4.73 -16.40 -1.76
C PHE A 101 4.29 -17.29 -0.60
N GLY A 102 3.24 -16.90 0.13
CA GLY A 102 2.64 -17.67 1.20
C GLY A 102 1.44 -18.50 0.76
N LEU A 103 0.67 -18.97 1.74
CA LEU A 103 -0.52 -19.81 1.51
C LEU A 103 -1.69 -19.05 0.86
N LYS A 104 -1.74 -17.73 0.98
CA LYS A 104 -2.85 -16.93 0.47
C LYS A 104 -2.71 -16.50 -0.99
N GLY A 105 -1.51 -16.52 -1.55
CA GLY A 105 -1.26 -16.03 -2.91
C GLY A 105 -1.46 -14.52 -3.06
N GLY A 106 -1.67 -14.07 -4.30
CA GLY A 106 -1.80 -12.65 -4.65
C GLY A 106 -3.20 -12.08 -4.41
N ALA A 107 -3.32 -10.76 -4.47
CA ALA A 107 -4.57 -10.01 -4.24
C ALA A 107 -5.28 -9.59 -5.55
N THR A 108 -5.05 -10.29 -6.66
CA THR A 108 -5.59 -9.93 -7.99
C THR A 108 -6.95 -10.55 -8.32
N GLY A 109 -7.64 -11.14 -7.36
CA GLY A 109 -8.85 -11.93 -7.60
C GLY A 109 -8.53 -13.36 -8.01
N GLY A 110 -9.47 -14.07 -8.66
CA GLY A 110 -9.28 -15.46 -9.09
C GLY A 110 -10.28 -15.89 -10.17
N GLY A 111 -9.97 -17.00 -10.86
CA GLY A 111 -10.76 -17.50 -11.98
C GLY A 111 -10.86 -16.47 -13.11
N TYR A 112 -12.08 -16.21 -13.54
CA TYR A 112 -12.37 -15.20 -14.57
C TYR A 112 -12.57 -13.78 -14.01
N ALA A 113 -12.59 -13.60 -12.69
CA ALA A 113 -12.67 -12.31 -12.01
C ALA A 113 -11.27 -11.91 -11.50
N GLN A 114 -10.39 -11.50 -12.40
CA GLN A 114 -9.00 -11.14 -12.11
C GLN A 114 -8.64 -9.75 -12.63
N VAL A 115 -7.67 -9.13 -11.94
CA VAL A 115 -6.98 -7.91 -12.37
C VAL A 115 -5.65 -8.29 -13.00
N VAL A 116 -5.31 -7.65 -14.10
CA VAL A 116 -4.13 -7.93 -14.92
C VAL A 116 -3.36 -6.64 -15.24
N PRO A 117 -2.03 -6.71 -15.42
CA PRO A 117 -1.15 -7.89 -15.51
C PRO A 117 -0.85 -8.52 -14.13
N MET A 118 -1.30 -9.74 -13.91
CA MET A 118 -1.25 -10.41 -12.60
C MET A 118 0.18 -10.58 -12.06
N GLU A 119 1.13 -10.98 -12.91
CA GLU A 119 2.51 -11.21 -12.50
C GLU A 119 3.16 -9.90 -12.03
N ASP A 120 2.97 -8.79 -12.74
CA ASP A 120 3.52 -7.49 -12.37
C ASP A 120 2.93 -7.00 -11.04
N ILE A 121 1.59 -7.09 -10.89
CA ILE A 121 0.89 -6.65 -9.68
C ILE A 121 1.36 -7.42 -8.45
N ASN A 122 1.53 -8.72 -8.56
CA ASN A 122 1.93 -9.60 -7.45
C ASN A 122 3.43 -9.54 -7.10
N LEU A 123 4.25 -8.89 -7.91
CA LEU A 123 5.69 -8.79 -7.67
C LEU A 123 6.07 -7.34 -7.30
N HIS A 124 6.82 -6.67 -8.14
CA HIS A 124 7.32 -5.31 -7.84
C HIS A 124 6.41 -4.19 -8.33
N PHE A 125 5.42 -4.51 -9.11
CA PHE A 125 4.38 -3.63 -9.68
C PHE A 125 4.95 -2.32 -10.26
N THR A 126 4.83 -1.22 -9.53
CA THR A 126 5.39 0.11 -9.85
C THR A 126 6.41 0.59 -8.82
N GLY A 127 6.74 -0.23 -7.83
CA GLY A 127 7.76 0.05 -6.83
C GLY A 127 7.25 0.66 -5.53
N ASP A 128 5.94 0.71 -5.29
CA ASP A 128 5.37 1.36 -4.09
C ASP A 128 5.80 0.65 -2.80
N MET A 129 5.76 -0.70 -2.77
CA MET A 129 6.24 -1.48 -1.62
C MET A 129 7.72 -1.24 -1.33
N HIS A 130 8.55 -1.09 -2.37
CA HIS A 130 9.96 -0.76 -2.21
C HIS A 130 10.15 0.65 -1.63
N ALA A 131 9.40 1.65 -2.12
CA ALA A 131 9.44 3.00 -1.59
C ALA A 131 9.03 3.05 -0.11
N ILE A 132 7.96 2.35 0.26
CA ILE A 132 7.48 2.24 1.65
C ILE A 132 8.55 1.60 2.54
N THR A 133 9.13 0.47 2.10
CA THR A 133 10.23 -0.21 2.82
C THR A 133 11.41 0.72 3.02
N THR A 134 11.81 1.44 1.96
CA THR A 134 12.93 2.38 2.00
C THR A 134 12.65 3.54 2.95
N ALA A 135 11.47 4.16 2.88
CA ALA A 135 11.07 5.24 3.76
C ALA A 135 11.07 4.79 5.24
N ASN A 136 10.50 3.61 5.53
CA ASN A 136 10.50 3.06 6.89
C ASN A 136 11.91 2.85 7.42
N ASN A 137 12.78 2.24 6.62
CA ASN A 137 14.14 1.95 7.04
C ASN A 137 15.02 3.21 7.09
N LEU A 138 14.68 4.27 6.35
CA LEU A 138 15.31 5.59 6.49
C LEU A 138 15.05 6.18 7.88
N VAL A 139 13.81 6.10 8.39
CA VAL A 139 13.51 6.52 9.78
C VAL A 139 14.39 5.77 10.77
N SER A 140 14.46 4.45 10.69
CA SER A 140 15.27 3.63 11.58
C SER A 140 16.76 3.96 11.50
N ALA A 141 17.28 4.16 10.29
CA ALA A 141 18.69 4.51 10.08
C ALA A 141 19.04 5.89 10.65
N CYS A 142 18.16 6.89 10.46
CA CYS A 142 18.37 8.22 11.01
C CYS A 142 18.30 8.24 12.54
N LEU A 143 17.36 7.50 13.12
CA LEU A 143 17.23 7.35 14.57
C LEU A 143 18.49 6.72 15.18
N ASP A 144 18.98 5.62 14.61
CA ASP A 144 20.20 4.96 15.07
C ASP A 144 21.44 5.87 14.91
N ASN A 145 21.47 6.67 13.83
CA ASN A 145 22.54 7.63 13.64
C ASN A 145 22.52 8.74 14.70
N VAL A 146 21.37 9.27 15.05
CA VAL A 146 21.23 10.28 16.14
C VAL A 146 21.72 9.70 17.47
N ILE A 147 21.32 8.49 17.81
CA ILE A 147 21.76 7.80 19.04
C ILE A 147 23.28 7.61 19.02
N HIS A 148 23.86 7.23 17.89
CA HIS A 148 25.29 6.96 17.75
C HIS A 148 26.17 8.22 17.75
N GLN A 149 25.70 9.31 17.13
CA GLN A 149 26.47 10.56 16.93
C GLN A 149 26.36 11.55 18.09
N GLY A 150 26.25 11.07 19.30
CA GLY A 150 26.28 11.92 20.52
C GLY A 150 24.94 12.04 21.22
N ASN A 151 23.85 11.57 20.63
CA ASN A 151 22.53 11.47 21.26
C ASN A 151 22.06 12.79 21.95
N GLU A 152 22.20 13.92 21.26
CA GLU A 152 21.81 15.24 21.79
C GLU A 152 20.33 15.29 22.21
N MET A 153 19.50 14.44 21.65
CA MET A 153 18.08 14.31 21.98
C MET A 153 17.83 13.47 23.24
N ASN A 154 18.87 12.91 23.86
CA ASN A 154 18.77 12.09 25.07
C ASN A 154 17.85 10.87 24.91
N ILE A 155 17.84 10.26 23.73
CA ILE A 155 17.00 9.08 23.41
C ILE A 155 17.49 7.86 24.18
N ASP A 156 16.58 7.13 24.82
CA ASP A 156 16.88 5.85 25.45
C ASP A 156 16.85 4.73 24.39
N PRO A 157 17.98 4.08 24.08
CA PRO A 157 18.03 3.00 23.10
C PRO A 157 17.12 1.80 23.42
N GLU A 158 16.81 1.59 24.71
CA GLU A 158 15.90 0.54 25.16
C GLU A 158 14.41 0.91 24.98
N LYS A 159 14.12 2.19 24.72
CA LYS A 159 12.77 2.71 24.52
C LYS A 159 12.48 3.12 23.07
N VAL A 160 13.21 2.57 22.11
CA VAL A 160 12.92 2.72 20.69
C VAL A 160 11.71 1.85 20.35
N THR A 161 10.64 2.47 19.83
CA THR A 161 9.39 1.80 19.48
C THR A 161 9.28 1.49 18.00
N PHE A 162 9.98 2.23 17.15
CA PHE A 162 9.93 2.12 15.70
C PHE A 162 10.83 0.98 15.21
N LYS A 163 10.26 0.05 14.45
CA LYS A 163 10.97 -1.12 13.90
C LYS A 163 11.27 -0.96 12.42
N ARG A 164 12.27 -1.67 11.96
CA ARG A 164 12.57 -1.86 10.54
C ARG A 164 11.47 -2.64 9.84
N CYS A 165 11.46 -2.63 8.52
CA CYS A 165 10.56 -3.51 7.77
C CYS A 165 11.25 -4.16 6.56
N LEU A 166 10.67 -5.27 6.13
CA LEU A 166 11.05 -6.05 4.96
C LEU A 166 9.76 -6.59 4.33
N ASP A 167 9.63 -6.52 3.00
CA ASP A 167 8.41 -7.02 2.33
C ASP A 167 8.45 -8.53 2.14
N MET A 168 8.64 -9.24 3.25
CA MET A 168 8.67 -10.70 3.33
C MET A 168 8.27 -11.16 4.73
N ASN A 169 7.56 -12.29 4.83
CA ASN A 169 7.30 -12.95 6.11
C ASN A 169 8.54 -13.69 6.60
N ASP A 170 9.39 -13.01 7.36
CA ASP A 170 10.56 -13.60 8.00
C ASP A 170 10.46 -13.45 9.53
N ARG A 171 10.01 -14.53 10.18
CA ARG A 171 9.83 -14.56 11.63
C ARG A 171 11.14 -14.57 12.41
N THR A 172 12.21 -15.00 11.80
CA THR A 172 13.53 -15.05 12.45
C THR A 172 14.08 -13.65 12.70
N LEU A 173 13.63 -12.66 11.92
CA LEU A 173 14.02 -11.26 12.04
C LEU A 173 13.13 -10.42 12.97
N ARG A 174 12.09 -10.99 13.59
CA ARG A 174 11.17 -10.23 14.46
C ARG A 174 11.81 -9.70 15.73
N ASN A 175 12.81 -10.43 16.25
CA ASN A 175 13.55 -10.05 17.45
C ASN A 175 15.03 -10.31 17.22
N ILE A 176 15.77 -9.23 16.97
CA ILE A 176 17.22 -9.25 16.67
C ILE A 176 17.95 -8.27 17.59
N THR A 177 19.26 -8.39 17.63
CA THR A 177 20.14 -7.37 18.23
C THR A 177 20.92 -6.72 17.12
N ILE A 178 20.90 -5.40 17.06
CA ILE A 178 21.61 -4.58 16.06
C ILE A 178 22.75 -3.81 16.74
N GLY A 179 23.61 -3.18 15.93
CA GLY A 179 24.75 -2.39 16.42
C GLY A 179 25.88 -3.21 17.04
N CYS A 180 25.84 -4.54 16.88
CA CYS A 180 26.84 -5.44 17.49
C CYS A 180 28.23 -5.31 16.87
N GLY A 181 29.25 -5.58 17.65
CA GLY A 181 30.64 -5.67 17.21
C GLY A 181 31.41 -4.37 17.36
N ALA A 182 31.95 -3.81 16.27
CA ALA A 182 32.78 -2.61 16.35
C ALA A 182 31.95 -1.36 16.70
N LYS A 183 32.53 -0.41 17.44
CA LYS A 183 31.88 0.87 17.81
C LYS A 183 31.29 1.63 16.60
N ALA A 184 31.91 1.50 15.44
CA ALA A 184 31.42 2.10 14.19
C ALA A 184 30.07 1.53 13.70
N ASN A 185 29.65 0.39 14.21
CA ASN A 185 28.37 -0.25 13.81
C ASN A 185 27.15 0.37 14.51
N GLY A 186 27.35 1.29 15.45
CA GLY A 186 26.29 1.94 16.20
C GLY A 186 26.23 1.54 17.67
N VAL A 187 25.10 1.77 18.29
CA VAL A 187 24.80 1.39 19.67
C VAL A 187 24.05 0.07 19.68
N GLU A 188 24.53 -0.89 20.48
CA GLU A 188 23.85 -2.19 20.59
C GLU A 188 22.49 -2.02 21.25
N ARG A 189 21.43 -2.51 20.59
CA ARG A 189 20.05 -2.49 21.09
C ARG A 189 19.20 -3.60 20.47
N LYS A 190 18.03 -3.82 21.04
CA LYS A 190 17.01 -4.70 20.45
C LYS A 190 16.27 -3.99 19.34
N ASP A 191 15.95 -4.74 18.29
CA ASP A 191 15.16 -4.30 17.14
C ASP A 191 14.43 -5.50 16.52
N GLY A 192 13.80 -5.29 15.37
CA GLY A 192 13.19 -6.33 14.56
C GLY A 192 12.69 -5.79 13.23
N PHE A 193 12.35 -6.72 12.35
CA PHE A 193 11.71 -6.40 11.07
C PHE A 193 10.24 -6.78 11.11
N ASN A 194 9.36 -5.82 10.82
CA ASN A 194 7.96 -6.07 10.50
C ASN A 194 7.85 -6.31 8.98
N ILE A 195 6.75 -6.90 8.53
CA ILE A 195 6.44 -6.90 7.09
C ILE A 195 6.06 -5.47 6.65
N THR A 196 6.41 -5.08 5.44
CA THR A 196 6.21 -3.70 4.93
C THR A 196 4.77 -3.22 5.06
N VAL A 197 3.79 -4.07 4.80
CA VAL A 197 2.36 -3.76 4.91
C VAL A 197 1.86 -3.57 6.34
N ALA A 198 2.68 -3.90 7.33
CA ALA A 198 2.43 -3.65 8.76
C ALA A 198 3.17 -2.40 9.28
N SER A 199 3.84 -1.64 8.42
CA SER A 199 4.57 -0.43 8.82
C SER A 199 3.63 0.77 9.02
N GLU A 200 4.02 1.70 9.89
CA GLU A 200 3.32 2.97 10.05
C GLU A 200 3.38 3.83 8.77
N ILE A 201 4.43 3.70 7.97
CA ILE A 201 4.55 4.37 6.66
C ILE A 201 3.41 3.94 5.74
N MET A 202 3.11 2.62 5.65
CA MET A 202 1.98 2.11 4.89
C MET A 202 0.65 2.65 5.42
N ALA A 203 0.44 2.65 6.72
CA ALA A 203 -0.78 3.16 7.33
C ALA A 203 -0.96 4.67 7.05
N ALA A 204 0.11 5.46 7.18
CA ALA A 204 0.10 6.90 6.89
C ALA A 204 -0.22 7.17 5.41
N LEU A 205 0.39 6.42 4.48
CA LEU A 205 0.12 6.51 3.04
C LEU A 205 -1.37 6.28 2.73
N CYS A 206 -1.95 5.22 3.29
CA CYS A 206 -3.33 4.86 2.98
C CYS A 206 -4.37 5.84 3.55
N LEU A 207 -4.01 6.61 4.58
CA LEU A 207 -4.87 7.62 5.20
C LEU A 207 -4.64 9.03 4.69
N ALA A 208 -3.58 9.26 3.92
CA ALA A 208 -3.24 10.58 3.40
C ALA A 208 -4.20 11.03 2.29
N ASP A 209 -4.40 12.34 2.20
CA ASP A 209 -5.16 12.99 1.13
C ASP A 209 -4.26 13.42 -0.04
N ASP A 210 -3.01 13.73 0.24
CA ASP A 210 -1.98 14.13 -0.73
C ASP A 210 -0.56 13.97 -0.14
N LEU A 211 0.46 14.31 -0.94
CA LEU A 211 1.86 14.23 -0.51
C LEU A 211 2.17 15.16 0.67
N MET A 212 1.56 16.33 0.76
CA MET A 212 1.81 17.27 1.84
C MET A 212 1.12 16.84 3.14
N ASP A 213 -0.06 16.23 3.06
CA ASP A 213 -0.72 15.59 4.21
C ASP A 213 0.08 14.37 4.67
N LEU A 214 0.58 13.55 3.72
CA LEU A 214 1.47 12.43 4.03
C LEU A 214 2.72 12.88 4.79
N LYS A 215 3.38 13.95 4.34
CA LYS A 215 4.53 14.55 5.05
C LYS A 215 4.17 14.95 6.49
N LYS A 216 3.01 15.57 6.71
CA LYS A 216 2.54 15.95 8.06
C LYS A 216 2.28 14.73 8.94
N ARG A 217 1.74 13.65 8.36
CA ARG A 217 1.50 12.38 9.07
C ARG A 217 2.83 11.75 9.49
N PHE A 218 3.81 11.71 8.60
CA PHE A 218 5.15 11.22 8.92
C PHE A 218 5.75 11.95 10.11
N GLY A 219 5.67 13.29 10.14
CA GLY A 219 6.18 14.08 11.25
C GLY A 219 5.61 13.71 12.63
N LYS A 220 4.39 13.16 12.67
CA LYS A 220 3.69 12.77 13.91
C LYS A 220 3.95 11.34 14.37
N MET A 221 4.68 10.53 13.60
CA MET A 221 4.99 9.15 13.99
C MET A 221 5.93 9.14 15.18
N LEU A 222 5.55 8.40 16.22
CA LEU A 222 6.35 8.18 17.42
C LEU A 222 7.46 7.17 17.11
N VAL A 223 8.73 7.51 17.41
CA VAL A 223 9.87 6.64 17.11
C VAL A 223 10.59 6.10 18.35
N ALA A 224 10.58 6.86 19.43
CA ALA A 224 11.28 6.49 20.65
C ALA A 224 10.79 7.33 21.85
N TYR A 225 11.35 7.05 23.03
CA TYR A 225 11.27 7.91 24.19
C TYR A 225 12.68 8.26 24.68
N THR A 226 12.81 9.43 25.33
CA THR A 226 14.03 9.83 26.02
C THR A 226 14.20 9.05 27.33
N TYR A 227 15.38 9.18 27.98
CA TYR A 227 15.60 8.66 29.33
C TYR A 227 14.60 9.22 30.37
N ASP A 228 14.08 10.43 30.12
CA ASP A 228 13.07 11.11 30.95
C ASP A 228 11.62 10.80 30.50
N ASP A 229 11.38 9.75 29.71
CA ASP A 229 10.07 9.32 29.19
C ASP A 229 9.34 10.36 28.32
N LYS A 230 10.07 11.30 27.70
CA LYS A 230 9.49 12.22 26.73
C LYS A 230 9.40 11.56 25.35
N PRO A 231 8.26 11.67 24.64
CA PRO A 231 8.14 11.09 23.30
C PRO A 231 9.04 11.81 22.29
N VAL A 232 9.60 11.05 21.36
CA VAL A 232 10.39 11.53 20.23
C VAL A 232 9.66 11.14 18.95
N TYR A 233 9.43 12.10 18.07
CA TYR A 233 8.72 11.92 16.83
C TYR A 233 9.66 12.06 15.62
N VAL A 234 9.21 11.62 14.46
CA VAL A 234 9.94 11.80 13.18
C VAL A 234 10.25 13.28 12.91
N HIS A 235 9.35 14.19 13.30
CA HIS A 235 9.56 15.63 13.18
C HIS A 235 10.80 16.12 13.96
N ASP A 236 11.05 15.56 15.14
CA ASP A 236 12.23 15.91 15.95
C ASP A 236 13.53 15.48 15.24
N LEU A 237 13.48 14.44 14.41
CA LEU A 237 14.62 14.02 13.59
C LEU A 237 14.82 14.91 12.33
N GLY A 238 13.82 15.72 11.95
CA GLY A 238 13.88 16.63 10.80
C GLY A 238 13.90 15.96 9.43
N ILE A 239 13.36 14.74 9.31
CA ILE A 239 13.48 13.90 8.08
C ILE A 239 12.19 13.73 7.30
N GLU A 240 11.07 14.30 7.72
CA GLU A 240 9.78 14.14 7.05
C GLU A 240 9.78 14.61 5.60
N GLY A 241 10.64 15.57 5.26
CA GLY A 241 10.85 16.02 3.89
C GLY A 241 11.54 14.96 3.02
N ALA A 242 12.56 14.29 3.57
CA ALA A 242 13.25 13.19 2.89
C ALA A 242 12.31 12.00 2.68
N LEU A 243 11.48 11.67 3.66
CA LEU A 243 10.45 10.63 3.54
C LEU A 243 9.45 10.95 2.44
N ALA A 244 8.96 12.20 2.37
CA ALA A 244 8.05 12.64 1.31
C ALA A 244 8.69 12.53 -0.07
N MET A 245 9.98 12.86 -0.21
CA MET A 245 10.71 12.69 -1.48
C MET A 245 10.81 11.22 -1.90
N VAL A 246 11.09 10.30 -0.98
CA VAL A 246 11.12 8.86 -1.27
C VAL A 246 9.75 8.35 -1.71
N MET A 247 8.68 8.91 -1.14
CA MET A 247 7.30 8.49 -1.38
C MET A 247 6.58 9.24 -2.52
N LYS A 248 7.25 10.17 -3.22
CA LYS A 248 6.61 11.07 -4.18
C LYS A 248 5.81 10.36 -5.29
N ASP A 249 6.32 9.23 -5.77
CA ASP A 249 5.66 8.44 -6.82
C ASP A 249 4.70 7.40 -6.19
N ALA A 250 5.04 6.87 -5.01
CA ALA A 250 4.23 5.89 -4.31
C ALA A 250 2.93 6.47 -3.73
N VAL A 251 2.80 7.80 -3.60
CA VAL A 251 1.55 8.45 -3.19
C VAL A 251 0.49 8.46 -4.29
N LEU A 252 0.88 8.21 -5.52
CA LEU A 252 0.00 8.20 -6.70
C LEU A 252 -0.58 6.81 -6.94
N PRO A 253 -1.91 6.66 -7.07
CA PRO A 253 -2.54 5.37 -7.34
C PRO A 253 -2.13 4.77 -8.69
N ASN A 254 -2.11 3.45 -8.74
CA ASN A 254 -1.82 2.69 -9.93
C ASN A 254 -3.12 2.35 -10.67
N VAL A 255 -3.16 2.57 -11.99
CA VAL A 255 -4.26 2.14 -12.86
C VAL A 255 -3.87 0.90 -13.64
N VAL A 256 -4.75 -0.07 -13.66
CA VAL A 256 -4.67 -1.36 -14.37
C VAL A 256 -6.05 -1.75 -14.88
N GLN A 257 -6.22 -3.00 -15.35
CA GLN A 257 -7.46 -3.48 -15.94
C GLN A 257 -7.89 -4.83 -15.39
N THR A 258 -9.19 -5.14 -15.47
CA THR A 258 -9.68 -6.51 -15.30
C THR A 258 -9.47 -7.32 -16.58
N LEU A 259 -9.73 -8.64 -16.54
CA LEU A 259 -9.77 -9.48 -17.74
C LEU A 259 -10.81 -9.00 -18.77
N GLU A 260 -11.83 -8.26 -18.33
CA GLU A 260 -12.86 -7.64 -19.19
C GLU A 260 -12.53 -6.19 -19.57
N HIS A 261 -11.29 -5.77 -19.37
CA HIS A 261 -10.78 -4.43 -19.71
C HIS A 261 -11.51 -3.28 -19.00
N ASN A 262 -11.96 -3.50 -17.77
CA ASN A 262 -12.52 -2.45 -16.93
C ASN A 262 -11.43 -1.82 -16.06
N PRO A 263 -11.47 -0.50 -15.80
CA PRO A 263 -10.45 0.19 -15.05
C PRO A 263 -10.48 -0.16 -13.55
N VAL A 264 -9.29 -0.38 -12.99
CA VAL A 264 -9.06 -0.67 -11.58
C VAL A 264 -7.96 0.23 -11.06
N LEU A 265 -8.16 0.85 -9.90
CA LEU A 265 -7.10 1.49 -9.15
C LEU A 265 -6.57 0.53 -8.08
N ILE A 266 -5.25 0.36 -8.03
CA ILE A 266 -4.57 -0.39 -6.98
C ILE A 266 -3.66 0.58 -6.24
N HIS A 267 -3.84 0.70 -4.91
CA HIS A 267 -3.00 1.59 -4.12
C HIS A 267 -3.03 1.27 -2.64
N GLY A 268 -1.83 1.14 -2.04
CA GLY A 268 -1.64 0.77 -0.66
C GLY A 268 -2.15 -0.63 -0.33
N GLY A 269 -1.77 -1.17 0.80
CA GLY A 269 -2.14 -2.54 1.16
C GLY A 269 -1.91 -2.86 2.63
N PRO A 270 -2.42 -2.04 3.58
CA PRO A 270 -2.18 -2.26 5.00
C PRO A 270 -2.88 -3.52 5.50
N PHE A 271 -2.27 -4.21 6.44
CA PHE A 271 -2.95 -5.29 7.15
C PHE A 271 -4.03 -4.74 8.08
N ALA A 272 -5.20 -5.40 8.09
CA ALA A 272 -6.37 -4.96 8.85
C ALA A 272 -6.19 -5.01 10.36
N ASN A 273 -5.33 -5.89 10.86
CA ASN A 273 -5.01 -6.00 12.29
C ASN A 273 -4.07 -4.88 12.78
N ILE A 274 -3.47 -4.14 11.88
CA ILE A 274 -2.52 -3.06 12.21
C ILE A 274 -3.09 -1.70 11.85
N ALA A 275 -3.85 -1.61 10.75
CA ALA A 275 -4.47 -0.39 10.29
C ALA A 275 -5.94 -0.65 9.88
N HIS A 276 -6.36 -0.21 8.71
CA HIS A 276 -7.79 -0.25 8.30
C HIS A 276 -8.12 -1.32 7.26
N GLY A 277 -7.15 -2.10 6.77
CA GLY A 277 -7.39 -3.25 5.87
C GLY A 277 -8.05 -2.94 4.53
N CYS A 278 -8.04 -1.68 4.10
CA CYS A 278 -8.58 -1.20 2.84
C CYS A 278 -7.46 -0.62 1.97
N ASN A 279 -7.77 -0.34 0.70
CA ASN A 279 -6.90 0.49 -0.13
C ASN A 279 -6.81 1.93 0.40
N SER A 280 -6.12 2.82 -0.31
CA SER A 280 -5.93 4.21 0.14
C SER A 280 -7.20 5.07 0.00
N VAL A 281 -7.27 6.10 0.82
CA VAL A 281 -8.27 7.18 0.72
C VAL A 281 -8.18 7.86 -0.64
N ILE A 282 -6.96 8.11 -1.14
CA ILE A 282 -6.72 8.74 -2.46
C ILE A 282 -7.37 7.91 -3.58
N ALA A 283 -7.10 6.61 -3.64
CA ALA A 283 -7.65 5.74 -4.70
C ALA A 283 -9.17 5.63 -4.61
N THR A 284 -9.73 5.50 -3.40
CA THR A 284 -11.18 5.43 -3.21
C THR A 284 -11.86 6.73 -3.64
N LYS A 285 -11.33 7.90 -3.24
CA LYS A 285 -11.85 9.21 -3.64
C LYS A 285 -11.78 9.40 -5.16
N ALA A 286 -10.64 9.05 -5.78
CA ALA A 286 -10.50 9.13 -7.23
C ALA A 286 -11.55 8.28 -7.97
N CYS A 287 -11.79 7.04 -7.53
CA CYS A 287 -12.82 6.21 -8.13
C CYS A 287 -14.23 6.79 -7.94
N LEU A 288 -14.54 7.36 -6.77
CA LEU A 288 -15.86 7.99 -6.49
C LEU A 288 -16.12 9.19 -7.40
N GLU A 289 -15.12 9.95 -7.72
CA GLU A 289 -15.22 11.13 -8.58
C GLU A 289 -15.24 10.78 -10.09
N LEU A 290 -14.63 9.63 -10.47
CA LEU A 290 -14.50 9.19 -11.85
C LEU A 290 -15.63 8.27 -12.33
N ALA A 291 -16.37 7.63 -11.43
CA ALA A 291 -17.35 6.61 -11.78
C ALA A 291 -18.67 6.76 -11.00
N ASP A 292 -19.78 6.26 -11.59
CA ASP A 292 -21.09 6.22 -10.92
C ASP A 292 -21.11 5.23 -9.75
N TYR A 293 -20.31 4.18 -9.83
CA TYR A 293 -20.13 3.16 -8.80
C TYR A 293 -18.65 2.87 -8.56
N THR A 294 -18.26 2.93 -7.30
CA THR A 294 -16.94 2.47 -6.85
C THR A 294 -17.11 1.22 -6.03
N VAL A 295 -16.50 0.12 -6.48
CA VAL A 295 -16.51 -1.15 -5.73
C VAL A 295 -15.15 -1.36 -5.09
N THR A 296 -15.13 -1.60 -3.78
CA THR A 296 -13.89 -1.84 -3.03
C THR A 296 -14.07 -3.01 -2.06
N ASP A 297 -12.97 -3.68 -1.76
CA ASP A 297 -12.93 -4.68 -0.69
C ASP A 297 -12.25 -4.12 0.56
N CYS A 298 -12.75 -4.53 1.70
CA CYS A 298 -12.18 -4.20 2.99
C CYS A 298 -12.30 -5.36 3.96
N LEU A 299 -11.26 -5.60 4.72
CA LEU A 299 -11.31 -6.52 5.84
C LEU A 299 -11.66 -5.76 7.09
N LEU A 300 -12.92 -5.78 7.52
CA LEU A 300 -13.40 -5.01 8.67
C LEU A 300 -13.02 -5.62 10.02
N TYR A 301 -12.58 -6.88 10.09
CA TYR A 301 -12.23 -7.54 11.35
C TYR A 301 -10.99 -8.44 11.23
N THR A 302 -10.05 -8.25 12.12
CA THR A 302 -9.03 -9.09 12.78
C THR A 302 -8.51 -10.38 12.10
N SER A 303 -8.91 -10.72 10.90
CA SER A 303 -8.65 -12.04 10.32
C SER A 303 -7.27 -12.23 9.73
N ASP A 304 -6.58 -11.16 9.40
CA ASP A 304 -5.25 -11.26 8.79
C ASP A 304 -4.16 -11.64 9.80
N ALA A 305 -4.44 -11.54 11.09
CA ALA A 305 -3.55 -12.06 12.13
C ALA A 305 -3.30 -13.57 12.01
N ALA A 306 -4.25 -14.31 11.42
CA ALA A 306 -4.06 -15.74 11.14
C ALA A 306 -3.05 -16.02 10.03
N ASP A 307 -2.74 -15.03 9.21
CA ASP A 307 -1.84 -15.16 8.07
C ASP A 307 -0.39 -15.11 8.46
N GLU A 308 -0.18 -14.66 9.64
CA GLU A 308 1.14 -14.54 10.22
C GLU A 308 1.64 -15.83 10.84
N LEU A 309 0.87 -16.90 10.75
CA LEU A 309 1.22 -18.20 11.34
C LEU A 309 1.83 -19.16 10.35
#